data_5e9b8a6fac059174cc975f61d732f219
#
_entry.id   5e9b8a6fac059174cc975f61d732f219
#
_cell.length_a   1.000
_cell.length_b   1.000
_cell.length_c   1.000
_cell.angle_alpha   90.00
_cell.angle_beta   90.00
_cell.angle_gamma   90.00
#
_symmetry.space_group_name_H-M   'P 1'
#
loop_
_entity.id
_entity.type
_entity.pdbx_description
1 polymer ?
#
loop_
_entity_poly.entity_id
_entity_poly.type
_entity_poly.pdbx_seq_one_letter_code
_entity_poly.pdbx_strand_id
1 'polypeptide(L)'
;MFNQTNMCQQLTKTIFGYRPVYTNDNLDEQIVMVLRIEKGTLANVDRTNVVNIMNATYRAKSAIVHGFYSVYNANTYTEGYDTKDKCYELGEILEAKDFDMVANNEKTSGVKFYTNKLLAEHLSLRDERDVKVVYNDNRYDNFGNGIYIEVYPNGQNKCHMDIENGKYHGAFTEWYSNGALKTQGYYKNDFLEGPYTEYYKNGQVSLKCHYADSNVNGSYTEYYKNGAVSLKCHNVDDKLNGPYTQYFSNGKVEFDGEYLDDEKTGLATEYNNVGEMTLKAIYKNDKVVEILYAKPNLSMSEMTDNQSMVDAEYHDTPIKTPDYQVIRPKTPVV
;
A
#
# COMPACT_ATOMS: atom_id res chain seq x y z
N MET A 1 -4.66 31.64 -29.76
CA MET A 1 -4.39 31.76 -28.31
C MET A 1 -3.89 30.39 -27.85
N PHE A 2 -2.61 30.26 -27.55
CA PHE A 2 -2.09 29.04 -26.94
C PHE A 2 -2.66 28.93 -25.54
N ASN A 3 -3.29 27.81 -25.23
CA ASN A 3 -3.83 27.54 -23.90
C ASN A 3 -2.67 27.55 -22.91
N GLN A 4 -2.65 28.43 -21.91
CA GLN A 4 -1.58 28.58 -20.91
C GLN A 4 -1.32 27.28 -20.12
N THR A 5 -2.25 26.32 -20.14
CA THR A 5 -2.17 25.02 -19.46
C THR A 5 -1.18 24.02 -20.06
N ASN A 6 -0.66 24.26 -21.28
CA ASN A 6 0.25 23.36 -22.02
C ASN A 6 1.71 23.82 -22.02
N MET A 7 2.05 24.83 -21.24
CA MET A 7 3.42 25.34 -21.16
C MET A 7 4.13 24.82 -19.94
N CYS A 8 5.45 24.59 -20.05
CA CYS A 8 6.29 24.29 -18.89
C CYS A 8 6.23 25.45 -17.90
N GLN A 9 6.14 25.09 -16.62
CA GLN A 9 6.03 26.04 -15.52
C GLN A 9 7.30 26.08 -14.67
N GLN A 10 7.52 27.19 -13.97
CA GLN A 10 8.57 27.26 -12.96
C GLN A 10 8.17 26.45 -11.73
N LEU A 11 9.08 25.62 -11.25
CA LEU A 11 8.88 24.86 -10.03
C LEU A 11 8.71 25.77 -8.82
N THR A 12 7.69 25.55 -8.03
CA THR A 12 7.44 26.27 -6.78
C THR A 12 8.31 25.79 -5.61
N LYS A 13 8.89 24.60 -5.74
CA LYS A 13 9.80 23.96 -4.78
C LYS A 13 10.89 23.18 -5.51
N THR A 14 12.01 22.90 -4.84
CA THR A 14 13.01 21.94 -5.30
C THR A 14 12.41 20.54 -5.30
N ILE A 15 12.61 19.79 -6.37
CA ILE A 15 12.18 18.40 -6.51
C ILE A 15 13.38 17.50 -6.82
N PHE A 16 13.21 16.19 -6.61
CA PHE A 16 14.17 15.19 -7.04
C PHE A 16 13.60 14.40 -8.20
N GLY A 17 14.46 14.14 -9.18
CA GLY A 17 14.20 13.26 -10.31
C GLY A 17 15.17 12.08 -10.28
N TYR A 18 14.82 11.01 -10.96
CA TYR A 18 15.58 9.76 -10.96
C TYR A 18 15.78 9.31 -12.40
N ARG A 19 16.95 8.78 -12.70
CA ARG A 19 17.29 8.28 -14.03
C ARG A 19 18.19 7.05 -13.92
N PRO A 20 17.87 5.92 -14.57
CA PRO A 20 18.77 4.79 -14.70
C PRO A 20 20.02 5.18 -15.51
N VAL A 21 21.17 4.80 -15.02
CA VAL A 21 22.49 4.93 -15.68
C VAL A 21 23.33 3.70 -15.34
N TYR A 22 24.57 3.60 -15.80
CA TYR A 22 25.45 2.47 -15.60
C TYR A 22 26.69 2.88 -14.82
N THR A 23 27.36 1.90 -14.18
CA THR A 23 28.58 2.15 -13.38
C THR A 23 29.78 2.53 -14.21
N ASN A 24 29.84 2.11 -15.49
CA ASN A 24 30.95 2.37 -16.41
C ASN A 24 30.46 2.40 -17.86
N ASP A 25 31.37 2.69 -18.78
CA ASP A 25 31.14 2.75 -20.23
C ASP A 25 30.85 1.35 -20.85
N ASN A 26 31.22 0.25 -20.20
CA ASN A 26 30.86 -1.10 -20.61
C ASN A 26 29.41 -1.50 -20.21
N LEU A 27 28.71 -0.65 -19.48
CA LEU A 27 27.32 -0.85 -19.04
C LEU A 27 27.14 -2.08 -18.11
N ASP A 28 28.13 -2.37 -17.26
CA ASP A 28 28.16 -3.60 -16.45
C ASP A 28 27.07 -3.65 -15.37
N GLU A 29 26.89 -2.56 -14.64
CA GLU A 29 25.87 -2.49 -13.59
C GLU A 29 24.98 -1.27 -13.79
N GLN A 30 23.70 -1.46 -13.78
CA GLN A 30 22.74 -0.35 -13.82
C GLN A 30 22.52 0.21 -12.41
N ILE A 31 22.65 1.51 -12.28
CA ILE A 31 22.48 2.26 -11.03
C ILE A 31 21.48 3.41 -11.22
N VAL A 32 21.06 4.03 -10.15
CA VAL A 32 20.16 5.19 -10.21
C VAL A 32 20.93 6.49 -10.00
N MET A 33 20.86 7.38 -10.99
CA MET A 33 21.29 8.76 -10.87
C MET A 33 20.14 9.58 -10.26
N VAL A 34 20.46 10.28 -9.17
CA VAL A 34 19.54 11.23 -8.52
C VAL A 34 19.83 12.62 -9.05
N LEU A 35 18.78 13.27 -9.55
CA LEU A 35 18.82 14.64 -10.07
C LEU A 35 18.10 15.58 -9.10
N ARG A 36 18.73 16.67 -8.72
CA ARG A 36 18.12 17.78 -7.97
C ARG A 36 17.71 18.87 -8.94
N ILE A 37 16.43 19.16 -9.04
CA ILE A 37 15.87 20.20 -9.89
C ILE A 37 15.43 21.34 -8.98
N GLU A 38 16.13 22.47 -9.09
CA GLU A 38 15.96 23.60 -8.19
C GLU A 38 14.64 24.31 -8.38
N LYS A 39 14.13 24.90 -7.30
CA LYS A 39 13.01 25.84 -7.35
C LYS A 39 13.29 26.95 -8.37
N GLY A 40 12.28 27.31 -9.15
CA GLY A 40 12.40 28.29 -10.21
C GLY A 40 12.81 27.73 -11.57
N THR A 41 13.27 26.47 -11.64
CA THR A 41 13.57 25.80 -12.93
C THR A 41 12.29 25.55 -13.71
N LEU A 42 12.34 25.75 -15.02
CA LEU A 42 11.25 25.39 -15.94
C LEU A 42 11.20 23.86 -16.08
N ALA A 43 10.03 23.28 -15.86
CA ALA A 43 9.80 21.86 -15.99
C ALA A 43 8.37 21.54 -16.44
N ASN A 44 8.14 20.32 -16.92
CA ASN A 44 6.85 19.86 -17.39
C ASN A 44 6.16 18.86 -16.44
N VAL A 45 6.40 18.96 -15.15
CA VAL A 45 5.87 18.03 -14.13
C VAL A 45 4.34 18.06 -14.03
N ASP A 46 3.70 19.16 -14.43
CA ASP A 46 2.24 19.34 -14.37
C ASP A 46 1.57 19.14 -15.75
N ARG A 47 2.19 18.41 -16.67
CA ARG A 47 1.61 18.14 -17.98
C ARG A 47 0.34 17.29 -17.90
N THR A 48 -0.64 17.56 -18.78
CA THR A 48 -1.98 16.98 -18.76
C THR A 48 -2.17 15.73 -19.63
N ASN A 49 -1.20 15.42 -20.51
CA ASN A 49 -1.29 14.28 -21.44
C ASN A 49 -0.70 12.99 -20.89
N VAL A 50 -0.49 12.92 -19.59
CA VAL A 50 0.06 11.71 -18.95
C VAL A 50 -1.04 10.69 -18.77
N VAL A 51 -1.03 9.64 -19.58
CA VAL A 51 -1.95 8.50 -19.46
C VAL A 51 -1.52 7.58 -18.31
N ASN A 52 -0.22 7.46 -18.07
CA ASN A 52 0.35 6.69 -16.95
C ASN A 52 1.52 7.48 -16.35
N ILE A 53 1.29 8.03 -15.16
CA ILE A 53 2.27 8.86 -14.44
C ILE A 53 3.53 8.07 -14.11
N MET A 54 3.42 6.76 -13.90
CA MET A 54 4.55 5.90 -13.54
C MET A 54 5.58 5.79 -14.65
N ASN A 55 5.13 5.70 -15.89
CA ASN A 55 6.01 5.62 -17.06
C ASN A 55 6.33 7.00 -17.64
N ALA A 56 5.83 8.06 -17.03
CA ALA A 56 6.01 9.40 -17.56
C ALA A 56 7.44 9.86 -17.36
N THR A 57 8.12 10.11 -18.47
CA THR A 57 9.37 10.85 -18.49
C THR A 57 9.07 12.34 -18.43
N TYR A 58 9.58 13.01 -17.43
CA TYR A 58 9.50 14.46 -17.29
C TYR A 58 10.75 15.12 -17.82
N ARG A 59 10.68 16.43 -18.05
CA ARG A 59 11.79 17.23 -18.56
C ARG A 59 11.93 18.50 -17.71
N ALA A 60 13.17 18.88 -17.45
CA ALA A 60 13.53 20.16 -16.87
C ALA A 60 14.52 20.88 -17.76
N LYS A 61 14.56 22.22 -17.65
CA LYS A 61 15.55 23.05 -18.33
C LYS A 61 16.96 22.77 -17.82
N SER A 62 17.08 22.56 -16.52
CA SER A 62 18.36 22.21 -15.87
C SER A 62 18.13 21.30 -14.67
N ALA A 63 19.15 20.56 -14.29
CA ALA A 63 19.22 19.75 -13.08
C ALA A 63 20.67 19.64 -12.61
N ILE A 64 20.87 19.37 -11.32
CA ILE A 64 22.18 19.10 -10.72
C ILE A 64 22.24 17.60 -10.42
N VAL A 65 23.30 16.95 -10.82
CA VAL A 65 23.56 15.55 -10.43
C VAL A 65 23.85 15.52 -8.94
N HIS A 66 22.93 14.93 -8.18
CA HIS A 66 22.94 14.95 -6.72
C HIS A 66 23.57 13.70 -6.11
N GLY A 67 23.54 12.57 -6.81
CA GLY A 67 24.13 11.32 -6.36
C GLY A 67 23.85 10.16 -7.30
N PHE A 68 24.50 9.06 -7.02
CA PHE A 68 24.29 7.77 -7.68
C PHE A 68 24.28 6.69 -6.61
N TYR A 69 23.43 5.69 -6.77
CA TYR A 69 23.37 4.54 -5.86
C TYR A 69 22.97 3.26 -6.58
N SER A 70 23.47 2.13 -6.09
CA SER A 70 23.01 0.81 -6.50
C SER A 70 21.78 0.40 -5.68
N VAL A 71 20.82 -0.20 -6.35
CA VAL A 71 19.65 -0.81 -5.70
C VAL A 71 19.94 -2.18 -5.11
N TYR A 72 21.06 -2.81 -5.52
CA TYR A 72 21.43 -4.16 -5.09
C TYR A 72 22.22 -4.23 -3.78
N ASN A 73 23.11 -3.26 -3.56
CA ASN A 73 24.13 -3.38 -2.50
C ASN A 73 24.30 -2.10 -1.66
N ALA A 74 23.43 -1.11 -1.84
CA ALA A 74 23.47 0.20 -1.19
C ALA A 74 24.80 0.99 -1.39
N ASN A 75 25.66 0.58 -2.32
CA ASN A 75 26.85 1.35 -2.68
C ASN A 75 26.44 2.68 -3.32
N THR A 76 27.27 3.69 -3.08
CA THR A 76 27.19 4.99 -3.74
C THR A 76 28.35 5.17 -4.69
N TYR A 77 28.10 5.90 -5.77
CA TYR A 77 29.06 6.16 -6.82
C TYR A 77 29.22 7.67 -7.03
N THR A 78 30.32 8.09 -7.61
CA THR A 78 30.61 9.50 -7.92
C THR A 78 30.32 9.85 -9.38
N GLU A 79 30.13 8.85 -10.21
CA GLU A 79 29.86 8.99 -11.65
C GLU A 79 28.92 7.90 -12.16
N GLY A 80 28.34 8.10 -13.33
CA GLY A 80 27.49 7.14 -14.02
C GLY A 80 27.43 7.43 -15.52
N TYR A 81 27.16 6.41 -16.31
CA TYR A 81 27.21 6.46 -17.77
C TYR A 81 25.84 6.19 -18.40
N ASP A 82 25.51 6.88 -19.47
CA ASP A 82 24.32 6.52 -20.26
C ASP A 82 24.68 5.55 -21.42
N THR A 83 23.69 5.03 -22.10
CA THR A 83 23.83 4.11 -23.24
C THR A 83 24.52 4.71 -24.48
N LYS A 84 24.97 5.96 -24.39
CA LYS A 84 25.70 6.68 -25.44
C LYS A 84 27.08 7.10 -24.95
N ASP A 85 27.60 6.40 -23.94
CA ASP A 85 28.92 6.60 -23.33
C ASP A 85 29.13 7.99 -22.72
N LYS A 86 28.04 8.73 -22.46
CA LYS A 86 28.13 10.01 -21.75
C LYS A 86 28.30 9.74 -20.25
N CYS A 87 29.44 10.18 -19.72
CA CYS A 87 29.69 10.22 -18.28
C CYS A 87 28.96 11.41 -17.63
N TYR A 88 28.40 11.17 -16.46
CA TYR A 88 27.80 12.15 -15.56
C TYR A 88 28.54 12.11 -14.22
N GLU A 89 28.97 13.26 -13.72
CA GLU A 89 29.71 13.37 -12.47
C GLU A 89 28.87 13.99 -11.36
N LEU A 90 29.19 13.65 -10.12
CA LEU A 90 28.55 14.25 -8.94
C LEU A 90 28.74 15.78 -8.92
N GLY A 91 27.65 16.52 -8.81
CA GLY A 91 27.65 17.97 -8.83
C GLY A 91 27.58 18.60 -10.23
N GLU A 92 27.64 17.80 -11.31
CA GLU A 92 27.49 18.32 -12.68
C GLU A 92 26.15 19.03 -12.85
N ILE A 93 26.19 20.18 -13.53
CA ILE A 93 24.97 20.90 -13.91
C ILE A 93 24.60 20.49 -15.34
N LEU A 94 23.47 19.84 -15.47
CA LEU A 94 22.88 19.44 -16.75
C LEU A 94 21.98 20.57 -17.25
N GLU A 95 22.25 21.09 -18.44
CA GLU A 95 21.40 22.11 -19.08
C GLU A 95 20.96 21.65 -20.48
N ALA A 96 19.68 21.87 -20.76
CA ALA A 96 19.13 21.70 -22.12
C ALA A 96 19.35 22.95 -22.94
N LYS A 97 20.16 22.88 -24.02
CA LYS A 97 20.48 24.01 -24.90
C LYS A 97 19.23 24.60 -25.57
N ASP A 98 18.32 23.73 -26.03
CA ASP A 98 17.10 24.08 -26.75
C ASP A 98 15.86 23.54 -26.00
N PHE A 99 15.57 24.09 -24.81
CA PHE A 99 14.47 23.64 -24.00
C PHE A 99 13.11 24.01 -24.64
N ASP A 100 12.31 22.98 -24.94
CA ASP A 100 10.98 23.19 -25.50
C ASP A 100 9.98 23.54 -24.37
N MET A 101 9.35 24.70 -24.51
CA MET A 101 8.37 25.23 -23.56
C MET A 101 7.02 24.51 -23.59
N VAL A 102 6.75 23.66 -24.59
CA VAL A 102 5.49 22.92 -24.69
C VAL A 102 5.50 21.74 -23.73
N ALA A 103 4.71 21.80 -22.67
CA ALA A 103 4.73 20.80 -21.58
C ALA A 103 4.41 19.38 -22.07
N ASN A 104 3.47 19.23 -23.01
CA ASN A 104 2.99 17.91 -23.46
C ASN A 104 3.89 17.26 -24.54
N ASN A 105 5.01 17.89 -24.92
CA ASN A 105 5.93 17.32 -25.89
C ASN A 105 7.05 16.52 -25.22
N GLU A 106 6.93 15.20 -25.18
CA GLU A 106 7.87 14.29 -24.48
C GLU A 106 9.17 14.03 -25.23
N LYS A 107 9.13 14.17 -26.56
CA LYS A 107 10.23 13.75 -27.44
C LYS A 107 11.28 14.82 -27.68
N THR A 108 11.07 16.00 -27.13
CA THR A 108 11.94 17.17 -27.36
C THR A 108 13.07 17.28 -26.30
N SER A 109 13.87 18.32 -26.45
CA SER A 109 15.03 18.61 -25.61
C SER A 109 14.64 18.89 -24.15
N GLY A 110 15.52 18.55 -23.25
CA GLY A 110 15.37 18.73 -21.81
C GLY A 110 16.15 17.66 -21.03
N VAL A 111 16.47 17.95 -19.78
CA VAL A 111 17.00 16.96 -18.86
C VAL A 111 15.85 16.02 -18.47
N LYS A 112 15.89 14.80 -18.98
CA LYS A 112 14.83 13.79 -18.77
C LYS A 112 15.01 13.06 -17.44
N PHE A 113 13.92 12.85 -16.72
CA PHE A 113 13.91 12.17 -15.45
C PHE A 113 12.53 11.54 -15.13
N TYR A 114 12.50 10.62 -14.18
CA TYR A 114 11.29 10.10 -13.57
C TYR A 114 11.08 10.75 -12.21
N THR A 115 9.85 11.03 -11.83
CA THR A 115 9.52 11.53 -10.49
C THR A 115 9.34 10.38 -9.48
N ASN A 116 9.14 9.17 -9.98
CA ASN A 116 8.98 7.98 -9.17
C ASN A 116 10.35 7.28 -8.97
N LYS A 117 10.85 7.33 -7.72
CA LYS A 117 12.10 6.68 -7.33
C LYS A 117 12.05 5.18 -7.56
N LEU A 118 10.95 4.53 -7.17
CA LEU A 118 10.78 3.09 -7.28
C LEU A 118 10.82 2.62 -8.74
N LEU A 119 10.23 3.38 -9.67
CA LEU A 119 10.34 3.08 -11.09
C LEU A 119 11.78 3.14 -11.59
N ALA A 120 12.56 4.16 -11.20
CA ALA A 120 13.95 4.29 -11.61
C ALA A 120 14.80 3.15 -11.03
N GLU A 121 14.55 2.76 -9.78
CA GLU A 121 15.16 1.60 -9.13
C GLU A 121 14.85 0.32 -9.89
N HIS A 122 13.60 0.09 -10.28
CA HIS A 122 13.23 -1.11 -11.03
C HIS A 122 13.72 -1.12 -12.47
N LEU A 123 13.79 0.02 -13.12
CA LEU A 123 14.45 0.11 -14.41
C LEU A 123 15.95 -0.20 -14.32
N SER A 124 16.54 0.05 -13.15
CA SER A 124 17.95 -0.31 -12.86
C SER A 124 18.14 -1.80 -12.58
N LEU A 125 17.08 -2.54 -12.23
CA LEU A 125 17.12 -4.00 -11.99
C LEU A 125 17.05 -4.85 -13.28
N ARG A 126 17.07 -4.24 -14.46
CA ARG A 126 16.88 -4.92 -15.74
C ARG A 126 17.98 -5.84 -16.19
N ASP A 127 19.09 -5.90 -15.47
CA ASP A 127 20.20 -6.76 -15.83
C ASP A 127 20.22 -8.04 -14.97
N GLU A 128 20.22 -9.17 -15.64
CA GLU A 128 20.50 -10.56 -15.22
C GLU A 128 19.46 -11.32 -14.38
N ARG A 129 18.41 -10.73 -13.79
CA ARG A 129 17.41 -11.48 -13.03
C ARG A 129 15.97 -11.24 -13.43
N ASP A 130 15.73 -10.76 -14.64
CA ASP A 130 14.41 -10.71 -15.30
C ASP A 130 13.22 -10.21 -14.42
N VAL A 131 13.48 -9.34 -13.44
CA VAL A 131 12.39 -8.72 -12.67
C VAL A 131 11.75 -7.63 -13.50
N LYS A 132 10.54 -7.86 -13.97
CA LYS A 132 9.74 -6.85 -14.67
C LYS A 132 8.80 -6.16 -13.73
N VAL A 133 8.81 -4.83 -13.76
CA VAL A 133 7.74 -4.04 -13.14
C VAL A 133 6.48 -4.21 -13.98
N VAL A 134 5.45 -4.81 -13.40
CA VAL A 134 4.17 -5.02 -14.06
C VAL A 134 3.26 -3.84 -13.71
N TYR A 135 3.01 -2.99 -14.70
CA TYR A 135 1.98 -1.95 -14.60
C TYR A 135 0.75 -2.44 -15.33
N ASN A 136 -0.37 -2.66 -14.71
CA ASN A 136 -1.68 -2.96 -15.33
C ASN A 136 -1.66 -3.69 -16.70
N ASP A 137 -0.53 -4.24 -17.14
CA ASP A 137 -0.20 -4.61 -18.50
C ASP A 137 0.33 -6.06 -18.60
N ASN A 138 0.22 -6.87 -17.55
CA ASN A 138 0.52 -8.32 -17.53
C ASN A 138 1.87 -8.74 -18.14
N ARG A 139 2.90 -7.92 -18.01
CA ARG A 139 4.24 -8.28 -18.50
C ARG A 139 5.11 -8.78 -17.36
N TYR A 140 5.31 -10.08 -17.34
CA TYR A 140 6.25 -10.78 -16.47
C TYR A 140 7.57 -11.00 -17.24
N ASP A 141 8.65 -11.30 -16.48
CA ASP A 141 9.84 -11.89 -17.09
C ASP A 141 9.51 -13.27 -17.70
N ASN A 142 10.50 -13.91 -18.34
CA ASN A 142 10.32 -15.23 -18.93
C ASN A 142 10.06 -16.33 -17.87
N PHE A 143 10.27 -16.03 -16.57
CA PHE A 143 10.07 -16.93 -15.43
C PHE A 143 8.84 -16.53 -14.59
N GLY A 144 8.15 -15.43 -14.93
CA GLY A 144 6.99 -14.95 -14.21
C GLY A 144 7.31 -14.24 -12.90
N ASN A 145 8.55 -13.71 -12.74
CA ASN A 145 8.93 -12.93 -11.56
C ASN A 145 8.81 -11.44 -11.85
N GLY A 146 8.49 -10.66 -10.85
CA GLY A 146 8.33 -9.22 -11.03
C GLY A 146 7.78 -8.53 -9.80
N ILE A 147 7.41 -7.28 -10.02
CA ILE A 147 6.73 -6.47 -9.02
C ILE A 147 5.50 -5.85 -9.70
N TYR A 148 4.35 -5.97 -9.06
CA TYR A 148 3.17 -5.23 -9.44
C TYR A 148 3.14 -3.89 -8.71
N ILE A 149 3.03 -2.80 -9.47
CA ILE A 149 2.88 -1.46 -8.92
C ILE A 149 1.68 -0.80 -9.57
N GLU A 150 0.80 -0.26 -8.75
CA GLU A 150 -0.30 0.60 -9.17
C GLU A 150 -0.16 1.98 -8.53
N VAL A 151 -0.58 3.02 -9.25
CA VAL A 151 -0.55 4.39 -8.75
C VAL A 151 -1.89 5.07 -8.91
N TYR A 152 -2.12 6.04 -8.04
CA TYR A 152 -3.24 6.95 -8.15
C TYR A 152 -3.02 7.97 -9.28
N PRO A 153 -4.09 8.61 -9.79
CA PRO A 153 -3.98 9.66 -10.80
C PRO A 153 -3.10 10.86 -10.39
N ASN A 154 -2.90 11.07 -9.08
CA ASN A 154 -2.00 12.09 -8.54
C ASN A 154 -0.52 11.67 -8.49
N GLY A 155 -0.19 10.46 -8.97
CA GLY A 155 1.18 9.94 -9.04
C GLY A 155 1.70 9.28 -7.76
N GLN A 156 0.90 9.21 -6.71
CA GLN A 156 1.28 8.49 -5.50
C GLN A 156 1.06 6.99 -5.67
N ASN A 157 1.89 6.19 -5.02
CA ASN A 157 1.72 4.74 -5.02
C ASN A 157 0.33 4.38 -4.44
N LYS A 158 -0.36 3.45 -5.11
CA LYS A 158 -1.59 2.84 -4.63
C LYS A 158 -1.33 1.48 -4.05
N CYS A 159 -0.56 0.65 -4.76
CA CYS A 159 -0.10 -0.61 -4.22
C CYS A 159 1.26 -1.04 -4.79
N HIS A 160 1.92 -1.90 -4.03
CA HIS A 160 3.15 -2.60 -4.38
C HIS A 160 3.03 -4.05 -3.92
N MET A 161 3.29 -5.00 -4.80
CA MET A 161 3.24 -6.44 -4.53
C MET A 161 4.38 -7.15 -5.25
N ASP A 162 5.05 -8.04 -4.55
CA ASP A 162 6.04 -8.92 -5.16
C ASP A 162 5.35 -10.07 -5.90
N ILE A 163 5.94 -10.48 -7.04
CA ILE A 163 5.46 -11.58 -7.87
C ILE A 163 6.60 -12.58 -8.08
N GLU A 164 6.31 -13.84 -7.82
CA GLU A 164 7.21 -14.95 -8.08
C GLU A 164 6.48 -16.05 -8.85
N ASN A 165 7.08 -16.54 -9.95
CA ASN A 165 6.48 -17.56 -10.82
C ASN A 165 5.05 -17.21 -11.26
N GLY A 166 4.78 -15.92 -11.56
CA GLY A 166 3.48 -15.42 -12.00
C GLY A 166 2.40 -15.36 -10.91
N LYS A 167 2.77 -15.48 -9.64
CA LYS A 167 1.90 -15.42 -8.47
C LYS A 167 2.32 -14.32 -7.52
N TYR A 168 1.38 -13.74 -6.80
CA TYR A 168 1.70 -12.87 -5.66
C TYR A 168 2.45 -13.69 -4.61
N HIS A 169 3.67 -13.27 -4.31
CA HIS A 169 4.54 -13.96 -3.37
C HIS A 169 5.53 -12.97 -2.77
N GLY A 170 5.45 -12.73 -1.48
CA GLY A 170 6.27 -11.74 -0.80
C GLY A 170 5.43 -10.66 -0.12
N ALA A 171 6.09 -9.61 0.31
CA ALA A 171 5.44 -8.48 0.97
C ALA A 171 4.57 -7.69 -0.01
N PHE A 172 3.43 -7.22 0.50
CA PHE A 172 2.67 -6.22 -0.21
C PHE A 172 2.37 -5.00 0.67
N THR A 173 2.18 -3.86 0.02
CA THR A 173 1.83 -2.61 0.69
C THR A 173 0.85 -1.83 -0.18
N GLU A 174 -0.19 -1.31 0.45
CA GLU A 174 -1.12 -0.37 -0.17
C GLU A 174 -1.09 0.98 0.55
N TRP A 175 -1.41 2.03 -0.19
CA TRP A 175 -1.50 3.39 0.32
C TRP A 175 -2.84 4.02 -0.05
N TYR A 176 -3.26 4.97 0.74
CA TYR A 176 -4.33 5.90 0.38
C TYR A 176 -3.83 6.94 -0.63
N SER A 177 -4.75 7.60 -1.32
CA SER A 177 -4.44 8.66 -2.30
C SER A 177 -3.76 9.91 -1.70
N ASN A 178 -3.70 10.04 -0.39
CA ASN A 178 -2.92 11.05 0.33
C ASN A 178 -1.49 10.59 0.69
N GLY A 179 -1.10 9.36 0.30
CA GLY A 179 0.21 8.77 0.57
C GLY A 179 0.34 8.09 1.94
N ALA A 180 -0.69 8.13 2.80
CA ALA A 180 -0.68 7.39 4.05
C ALA A 180 -0.80 5.87 3.78
N LEU A 181 -0.16 5.05 4.60
CA LEU A 181 -0.32 3.60 4.55
C LEU A 181 -1.79 3.23 4.71
N LYS A 182 -2.24 2.26 3.93
CA LYS A 182 -3.58 1.67 4.00
C LYS A 182 -3.52 0.24 4.50
N THR A 183 -2.65 -0.59 3.91
CA THR A 183 -2.58 -2.02 4.20
C THR A 183 -1.14 -2.50 4.05
N GLN A 184 -0.73 -3.42 4.90
CA GLN A 184 0.52 -4.17 4.79
C GLN A 184 0.27 -5.63 5.12
N GLY A 185 0.90 -6.53 4.38
CA GLY A 185 0.78 -7.95 4.61
C GLY A 185 1.76 -8.74 3.76
N TYR A 186 1.51 -10.03 3.65
CA TYR A 186 2.35 -10.97 2.92
C TYR A 186 1.49 -11.92 2.10
N TYR A 187 1.92 -12.22 0.87
CA TYR A 187 1.35 -13.25 0.03
C TYR A 187 2.30 -14.44 -0.13
N LYS A 188 1.74 -15.62 -0.20
CA LYS A 188 2.43 -16.85 -0.56
C LYS A 188 1.63 -17.58 -1.62
N ASN A 189 2.13 -17.58 -2.87
CA ASN A 189 1.46 -18.22 -4.01
C ASN A 189 0.00 -17.79 -4.22
N ASP A 190 -0.29 -16.49 -4.20
CA ASP A 190 -1.60 -15.83 -4.31
C ASP A 190 -2.47 -15.89 -3.05
N PHE A 191 -2.04 -16.55 -1.98
CA PHE A 191 -2.78 -16.60 -0.72
C PHE A 191 -2.20 -15.62 0.29
N LEU A 192 -3.04 -14.91 1.03
CA LEU A 192 -2.60 -14.13 2.19
C LEU A 192 -2.03 -15.08 3.25
N GLU A 193 -0.85 -14.74 3.77
CA GLU A 193 -0.12 -15.57 4.72
C GLU A 193 0.61 -14.70 5.75
N GLY A 194 0.51 -15.05 7.05
CA GLY A 194 1.22 -14.35 8.10
C GLY A 194 0.56 -13.05 8.56
N PRO A 195 1.32 -12.12 9.14
CA PRO A 195 0.79 -10.91 9.74
C PRO A 195 0.22 -9.95 8.71
N TYR A 196 -0.93 -9.37 9.05
CA TYR A 196 -1.66 -8.40 8.24
C TYR A 196 -2.04 -7.20 9.10
N THR A 197 -1.89 -5.99 8.55
CA THR A 197 -2.20 -4.74 9.25
C THR A 197 -2.90 -3.77 8.31
N GLU A 198 -4.02 -3.20 8.76
CA GLU A 198 -4.68 -2.07 8.11
C GLU A 198 -4.52 -0.79 8.92
N TYR A 199 -4.65 0.34 8.23
CA TYR A 199 -4.50 1.66 8.82
C TYR A 199 -5.65 2.57 8.40
N TYR A 200 -6.06 3.43 9.29
CA TYR A 200 -6.90 4.57 8.95
C TYR A 200 -6.13 5.62 8.14
N LYS A 201 -6.86 6.49 7.43
CA LYS A 201 -6.26 7.62 6.67
C LYS A 201 -5.45 8.59 7.53
N ASN A 202 -5.64 8.60 8.84
CA ASN A 202 -4.85 9.38 9.79
C ASN A 202 -3.53 8.70 10.20
N GLY A 203 -3.25 7.50 9.66
CA GLY A 203 -2.03 6.73 9.91
C GLY A 203 -2.08 5.82 11.14
N GLN A 204 -3.17 5.86 11.92
CA GLN A 204 -3.34 4.94 13.04
C GLN A 204 -3.78 3.55 12.53
N VAL A 205 -3.35 2.52 13.24
CA VAL A 205 -3.78 1.14 12.96
C VAL A 205 -5.30 1.04 13.14
N SER A 206 -5.99 0.40 12.18
CA SER A 206 -7.41 0.06 12.25
C SER A 206 -7.62 -1.42 12.56
N LEU A 207 -6.74 -2.29 12.05
CA LEU A 207 -6.82 -3.74 12.19
C LEU A 207 -5.45 -4.38 12.26
N LYS A 208 -5.30 -5.40 13.10
CA LYS A 208 -4.21 -6.38 13.05
C LYS A 208 -4.78 -7.78 13.15
N CYS A 209 -4.37 -8.64 12.24
CA CYS A 209 -4.72 -10.07 12.31
C CYS A 209 -3.60 -10.93 11.72
N HIS A 210 -3.84 -12.20 11.67
CA HIS A 210 -2.96 -13.18 11.06
C HIS A 210 -3.76 -14.02 10.05
N TYR A 211 -3.19 -14.23 8.85
CA TYR A 211 -3.77 -15.06 7.81
C TYR A 211 -3.01 -16.37 7.66
N ALA A 212 -3.73 -17.43 7.36
CA ALA A 212 -3.21 -18.70 6.86
C ALA A 212 -4.07 -19.12 5.66
N ASP A 213 -3.43 -19.32 4.50
CA ASP A 213 -4.11 -19.66 3.23
C ASP A 213 -5.31 -18.75 2.90
N SER A 214 -5.17 -17.43 3.12
CA SER A 214 -6.19 -16.38 2.94
C SER A 214 -7.37 -16.40 3.93
N ASN A 215 -7.35 -17.27 4.91
CA ASN A 215 -8.33 -17.27 6.01
C ASN A 215 -7.73 -16.56 7.23
N VAL A 216 -8.53 -15.80 7.97
CA VAL A 216 -8.10 -15.25 9.25
C VAL A 216 -7.93 -16.41 10.23
N ASN A 217 -6.70 -16.55 10.75
CA ASN A 217 -6.36 -17.65 11.64
C ASN A 217 -5.44 -17.15 12.76
N GLY A 218 -5.92 -17.21 13.99
CA GLY A 218 -5.22 -16.70 15.17
C GLY A 218 -5.81 -15.41 15.72
N SER A 219 -4.96 -14.57 16.29
CA SER A 219 -5.37 -13.32 16.93
C SER A 219 -5.88 -12.30 15.92
N TYR A 220 -6.97 -11.64 16.30
CA TYR A 220 -7.59 -10.56 15.55
C TYR A 220 -7.83 -9.36 16.49
N THR A 221 -7.44 -8.17 16.10
CA THR A 221 -7.59 -6.96 16.91
C THR A 221 -7.97 -5.77 16.06
N GLU A 222 -9.10 -5.15 16.34
CA GLU A 222 -9.53 -3.88 15.75
C GLU A 222 -9.28 -2.71 16.69
N TYR A 223 -9.19 -1.53 16.09
CA TYR A 223 -8.92 -0.29 16.82
C TYR A 223 -9.88 0.81 16.35
N TYR A 224 -10.29 1.64 17.26
CA TYR A 224 -10.96 2.91 16.96
C TYR A 224 -10.00 3.92 16.31
N LYS A 225 -10.55 4.94 15.64
CA LYS A 225 -9.75 6.04 15.06
C LYS A 225 -8.95 6.85 16.07
N ASN A 226 -9.23 6.74 17.37
CA ASN A 226 -8.44 7.33 18.44
C ASN A 226 -7.28 6.42 18.91
N GLY A 227 -7.12 5.24 18.31
CA GLY A 227 -6.08 4.26 18.62
C GLY A 227 -6.42 3.31 19.79
N ALA A 228 -7.56 3.50 20.47
CA ALA A 228 -8.02 2.55 21.48
C ALA A 228 -8.46 1.24 20.80
N VAL A 229 -8.27 0.12 21.49
CA VAL A 229 -8.80 -1.18 21.01
C VAL A 229 -10.33 -1.14 21.01
N SER A 230 -10.95 -1.60 19.93
CA SER A 230 -12.40 -1.80 19.81
C SER A 230 -12.80 -3.25 19.97
N LEU A 231 -11.98 -4.17 19.45
CA LEU A 231 -12.24 -5.60 19.50
C LEU A 231 -10.95 -6.40 19.65
N LYS A 232 -10.98 -7.46 20.45
CA LYS A 232 -10.00 -8.55 20.45
C LYS A 232 -10.74 -9.87 20.36
N CYS A 233 -10.36 -10.72 19.42
CA CYS A 233 -10.89 -12.07 19.34
C CYS A 233 -9.84 -13.04 18.79
N HIS A 234 -10.22 -14.29 18.73
CA HIS A 234 -9.46 -15.35 18.11
C HIS A 234 -10.30 -16.01 17.02
N ASN A 235 -9.71 -16.23 15.85
CA ASN A 235 -10.35 -16.88 14.71
C ASN A 235 -9.65 -18.20 14.39
N VAL A 236 -10.40 -19.14 13.88
CA VAL A 236 -9.91 -20.36 13.24
C VAL A 236 -10.65 -20.49 11.90
N ASP A 237 -9.90 -20.40 10.78
CA ASP A 237 -10.44 -20.49 9.42
C ASP A 237 -11.64 -19.55 9.20
N ASP A 238 -11.41 -18.24 9.42
CA ASP A 238 -12.38 -17.13 9.34
C ASP A 238 -13.52 -17.13 10.38
N LYS A 239 -13.65 -18.14 11.20
CA LYS A 239 -14.68 -18.23 12.23
C LYS A 239 -14.19 -17.76 13.59
N LEU A 240 -15.03 -17.06 14.32
CA LEU A 240 -14.80 -16.75 15.72
C LEU A 240 -14.71 -18.05 16.53
N ASN A 241 -13.59 -18.27 17.17
CA ASN A 241 -13.34 -19.49 17.92
C ASN A 241 -12.40 -19.22 19.10
N GLY A 242 -12.95 -19.08 20.29
CA GLY A 242 -12.23 -18.75 21.52
C GLY A 242 -12.65 -17.42 22.13
N PRO A 243 -11.74 -16.76 22.89
CA PRO A 243 -12.05 -15.53 23.62
C PRO A 243 -12.41 -14.38 22.67
N TYR A 244 -13.41 -13.61 23.08
CA TYR A 244 -13.91 -12.43 22.41
C TYR A 244 -14.13 -11.30 23.41
N THR A 245 -13.48 -10.16 23.24
CA THR A 245 -13.64 -8.99 24.09
C THR A 245 -13.85 -7.74 23.24
N GLN A 246 -15.00 -7.09 23.39
CA GLN A 246 -15.34 -5.83 22.76
C GLN A 246 -15.20 -4.68 23.75
N TYR A 247 -14.79 -3.51 23.26
CA TYR A 247 -14.53 -2.33 24.08
C TYR A 247 -15.26 -1.11 23.54
N PHE A 248 -15.74 -0.27 24.44
CA PHE A 248 -16.14 1.09 24.11
C PHE A 248 -14.96 1.97 23.69
N SER A 249 -15.21 3.03 22.97
CA SER A 249 -14.17 3.98 22.53
C SER A 249 -13.40 4.69 23.67
N ASN A 250 -13.91 4.62 24.91
CA ASN A 250 -13.24 5.06 26.12
C ASN A 250 -12.33 3.99 26.74
N GLY A 251 -12.18 2.82 26.08
CA GLY A 251 -11.32 1.72 26.50
C GLY A 251 -11.91 0.78 27.56
N LYS A 252 -13.15 1.03 28.02
CA LYS A 252 -13.83 0.10 28.93
C LYS A 252 -14.40 -1.09 28.17
N VAL A 253 -14.41 -2.25 28.81
CA VAL A 253 -15.04 -3.46 28.25
C VAL A 253 -16.54 -3.22 28.07
N GLU A 254 -17.06 -3.58 26.90
CA GLU A 254 -18.47 -3.61 26.54
C GLU A 254 -19.04 -5.03 26.66
N PHE A 255 -18.30 -5.99 26.09
CA PHE A 255 -18.65 -7.42 26.12
C PHE A 255 -17.37 -8.25 26.33
N ASP A 256 -17.48 -9.30 27.13
CA ASP A 256 -16.44 -10.30 27.36
C ASP A 256 -17.08 -11.69 27.41
N GLY A 257 -16.63 -12.60 26.55
CA GLY A 257 -17.20 -13.94 26.41
C GLY A 257 -16.37 -14.84 25.49
N GLU A 258 -16.96 -15.94 25.11
CA GLU A 258 -16.35 -16.93 24.23
C GLU A 258 -17.26 -17.25 23.05
N TYR A 259 -16.65 -17.59 21.92
CA TYR A 259 -17.32 -18.08 20.72
C TYR A 259 -16.78 -19.46 20.35
N LEU A 260 -17.61 -20.25 19.73
CA LEU A 260 -17.28 -21.52 19.10
C LEU A 260 -17.99 -21.59 17.75
N ASP A 261 -17.21 -21.63 16.65
CA ASP A 261 -17.74 -21.64 15.27
C ASP A 261 -18.76 -20.51 14.98
N ASP A 262 -18.39 -19.26 15.37
CA ASP A 262 -19.20 -18.03 15.28
C ASP A 262 -20.38 -17.93 16.25
N GLU A 263 -20.67 -18.93 17.05
CA GLU A 263 -21.77 -18.92 18.00
C GLU A 263 -21.27 -18.62 19.45
N LYS A 264 -21.95 -17.73 20.15
CA LYS A 264 -21.69 -17.44 21.57
C LYS A 264 -21.84 -18.69 22.40
N THR A 265 -20.82 -18.98 23.23
CA THR A 265 -20.81 -20.16 24.10
C THR A 265 -20.23 -19.82 25.47
N GLY A 266 -20.57 -20.63 26.50
CA GLY A 266 -20.01 -20.44 27.84
C GLY A 266 -20.47 -19.17 28.53
N LEU A 267 -19.65 -18.69 29.45
CA LEU A 267 -19.95 -17.50 30.25
C LEU A 267 -19.65 -16.23 29.47
N ALA A 268 -20.61 -15.30 29.43
CA ALA A 268 -20.41 -13.97 28.89
C ALA A 268 -20.90 -12.88 29.85
N THR A 269 -20.26 -11.72 29.78
CA THR A 269 -20.56 -10.56 30.61
C THR A 269 -20.63 -9.31 29.76
N GLU A 270 -21.69 -8.52 29.95
CA GLU A 270 -21.92 -7.24 29.28
C GLU A 270 -21.82 -6.08 30.28
N TYR A 271 -21.31 -4.95 29.80
CA TYR A 271 -21.11 -3.76 30.61
C TYR A 271 -21.64 -2.53 29.86
N ASN A 272 -22.03 -1.51 30.61
CA ASN A 272 -22.32 -0.21 30.03
C ASN A 272 -21.02 0.63 29.86
N ASN A 273 -21.15 1.77 29.18
CA ASN A 273 -20.02 2.66 28.87
C ASN A 273 -19.35 3.32 30.09
N VAL A 274 -19.97 3.24 31.28
CA VAL A 274 -19.35 3.65 32.55
C VAL A 274 -18.67 2.47 33.26
N GLY A 275 -18.77 1.25 32.71
CA GLY A 275 -18.11 0.03 33.19
C GLY A 275 -18.89 -0.72 34.26
N GLU A 276 -20.20 -0.43 34.40
CA GLU A 276 -21.06 -1.22 35.28
C GLU A 276 -21.59 -2.45 34.54
N MET A 277 -21.56 -3.61 35.19
CA MET A 277 -22.13 -4.85 34.64
C MET A 277 -23.63 -4.70 34.43
N THR A 278 -24.10 -5.05 33.22
CA THR A 278 -25.52 -5.03 32.86
C THR A 278 -26.12 -6.41 32.76
N LEU A 279 -25.36 -7.36 32.21
CA LEU A 279 -25.76 -8.77 32.08
C LEU A 279 -24.57 -9.69 32.35
N LYS A 280 -24.83 -10.82 32.99
CA LYS A 280 -23.93 -11.96 33.07
C LYS A 280 -24.73 -13.22 32.87
N ALA A 281 -24.43 -13.98 31.82
CA ALA A 281 -25.23 -15.12 31.42
C ALA A 281 -24.36 -16.25 30.85
N ILE A 282 -24.92 -17.45 30.84
CA ILE A 282 -24.34 -18.60 30.14
C ILE A 282 -25.05 -18.73 28.80
N TYR A 283 -24.26 -18.80 27.74
CA TYR A 283 -24.71 -18.97 26.37
C TYR A 283 -24.45 -20.38 25.85
N LYS A 284 -25.30 -20.86 24.98
CA LYS A 284 -25.11 -22.08 24.18
C LYS A 284 -25.73 -21.84 22.82
N ASN A 285 -24.89 -21.83 21.75
CA ASN A 285 -25.32 -21.60 20.38
C ASN A 285 -26.15 -20.32 20.27
N ASP A 286 -25.56 -19.18 20.67
CA ASP A 286 -26.16 -17.83 20.72
C ASP A 286 -27.36 -17.66 21.66
N LYS A 287 -27.83 -18.72 22.29
CA LYS A 287 -29.00 -18.65 23.18
C LYS A 287 -28.58 -18.57 24.63
N VAL A 288 -29.15 -17.63 25.35
CA VAL A 288 -29.03 -17.57 26.81
C VAL A 288 -29.71 -18.82 27.40
N VAL A 289 -28.93 -19.63 28.10
CA VAL A 289 -29.43 -20.82 28.82
C VAL A 289 -29.58 -20.57 30.31
N GLU A 290 -28.82 -19.63 30.87
CA GLU A 290 -28.89 -19.25 32.27
C GLU A 290 -28.49 -17.77 32.45
N ILE A 291 -29.25 -17.01 33.22
CA ILE A 291 -28.94 -15.62 33.61
C ILE A 291 -28.40 -15.66 35.05
N LEU A 292 -27.14 -15.29 35.22
CA LEU A 292 -26.50 -15.22 36.54
C LEU A 292 -26.67 -13.85 37.18
N TYR A 293 -26.80 -12.79 36.38
CA TYR A 293 -27.04 -11.42 36.81
C TYR A 293 -27.68 -10.63 35.67
N ALA A 294 -28.68 -9.83 36.02
CA ALA A 294 -29.24 -8.79 35.14
C ALA A 294 -29.49 -7.53 35.97
N LYS A 295 -29.04 -6.37 35.46
CA LYS A 295 -29.28 -5.08 36.11
C LYS A 295 -30.83 -4.84 36.18
N PRO A 296 -31.38 -4.44 37.35
CA PRO A 296 -32.80 -4.15 37.47
C PRO A 296 -33.21 -3.05 36.46
N ASN A 297 -34.32 -3.28 35.74
CA ASN A 297 -34.92 -2.42 34.69
C ASN A 297 -34.41 -2.63 33.25
N LEU A 298 -33.60 -3.64 32.94
CA LEU A 298 -33.45 -4.08 31.55
C LEU A 298 -34.72 -4.86 31.12
N SER A 299 -35.38 -4.42 30.04
CA SER A 299 -36.46 -5.20 29.43
C SER A 299 -35.90 -6.42 28.68
N MET A 300 -36.70 -7.51 28.58
CA MET A 300 -36.28 -8.72 27.84
C MET A 300 -36.01 -8.43 26.36
N SER A 301 -36.63 -7.36 25.78
CA SER A 301 -36.33 -6.91 24.42
C SER A 301 -34.95 -6.24 24.28
N GLU A 302 -34.50 -5.50 25.31
CA GLU A 302 -33.15 -4.90 25.33
C GLU A 302 -32.03 -5.95 25.50
N MET A 303 -32.34 -7.14 26.01
CA MET A 303 -31.44 -8.26 26.16
C MET A 303 -31.20 -9.01 24.83
N THR A 304 -32.14 -8.91 23.88
CA THR A 304 -32.07 -9.56 22.56
C THR A 304 -31.71 -8.60 21.42
N ASP A 305 -31.90 -7.28 21.60
CA ASP A 305 -31.74 -6.27 20.53
C ASP A 305 -30.37 -5.58 20.52
N ASN A 306 -29.47 -5.87 21.48
CA ASN A 306 -28.07 -5.41 21.40
C ASN A 306 -27.30 -5.95 20.18
N GLN A 307 -27.90 -6.89 19.46
CA GLN A 307 -27.35 -7.40 18.19
C GLN A 307 -27.58 -6.42 17.02
N SER A 308 -28.56 -5.50 17.10
CA SER A 308 -28.92 -4.59 15.99
C SER A 308 -28.27 -3.20 16.07
N MET A 309 -27.69 -2.79 17.20
CA MET A 309 -27.00 -1.51 17.32
C MET A 309 -25.52 -1.52 16.94
N VAL A 310 -24.94 -2.71 16.78
CA VAL A 310 -23.53 -2.87 16.33
C VAL A 310 -23.39 -2.65 14.82
N ASP A 311 -24.50 -2.76 14.06
CA ASP A 311 -24.48 -2.70 12.59
C ASP A 311 -24.49 -1.27 12.00
N ALA A 312 -24.67 -0.23 12.79
CA ALA A 312 -24.88 1.12 12.24
C ALA A 312 -23.62 1.99 12.10
N GLU A 313 -22.47 1.62 12.69
CA GLU A 313 -21.19 2.34 12.51
C GLU A 313 -20.01 1.45 12.09
N TYR A 314 -20.20 0.15 12.01
CA TYR A 314 -19.20 -0.75 11.45
C TYR A 314 -19.35 -0.78 9.93
N HIS A 315 -18.27 -0.53 9.26
CA HIS A 315 -18.17 -0.69 7.83
C HIS A 315 -18.75 -2.05 7.42
N ASP A 316 -19.87 -1.99 6.70
CA ASP A 316 -20.46 -3.10 5.94
C ASP A 316 -19.50 -3.47 4.78
N THR A 317 -18.34 -3.98 5.14
CA THR A 317 -17.50 -4.74 4.25
C THR A 317 -17.19 -6.03 4.97
N PRO A 318 -17.79 -7.15 4.54
CA PRO A 318 -17.20 -8.44 4.83
C PRO A 318 -15.72 -8.33 4.46
N ILE A 319 -14.85 -9.03 5.18
CA ILE A 319 -13.43 -9.15 4.84
C ILE A 319 -13.39 -9.63 3.38
N LYS A 320 -13.48 -8.68 2.46
CA LYS A 320 -13.22 -8.96 1.06
C LYS A 320 -11.71 -9.09 1.01
N THR A 321 -11.23 -10.32 0.88
CA THR A 321 -9.96 -10.50 0.19
C THR A 321 -9.93 -9.50 -0.94
N PRO A 322 -8.89 -8.63 -1.02
CA PRO A 322 -8.82 -7.63 -2.07
C PRO A 322 -9.20 -8.30 -3.38
N ASP A 323 -10.22 -7.78 -4.07
CA ASP A 323 -10.76 -8.33 -5.31
C ASP A 323 -9.75 -8.03 -6.43
N TYR A 324 -8.51 -8.50 -6.23
CA TYR A 324 -7.49 -8.56 -7.25
C TYR A 324 -7.83 -9.79 -8.07
N GLN A 325 -8.53 -9.56 -9.17
CA GLN A 325 -8.67 -10.60 -10.16
C GLN A 325 -7.26 -11.12 -10.48
N VAL A 326 -6.99 -12.36 -10.08
CA VAL A 326 -5.75 -13.06 -10.45
C VAL A 326 -5.72 -13.08 -11.98
N ILE A 327 -4.97 -12.14 -12.55
CA ILE A 327 -4.78 -12.07 -13.99
C ILE A 327 -3.78 -13.18 -14.31
N ARG A 328 -4.28 -14.37 -14.51
CA ARG A 328 -3.46 -15.54 -14.90
C ARG A 328 -2.78 -15.23 -16.22
N PRO A 329 -1.45 -15.43 -16.36
CA PRO A 329 -0.81 -15.38 -17.65
C PRO A 329 -1.50 -16.37 -18.58
N LYS A 330 -1.89 -15.91 -19.78
CA LYS A 330 -2.31 -16.81 -20.84
C LYS A 330 -1.10 -17.69 -21.15
N THR A 331 -1.23 -18.99 -20.95
CA THR A 331 -0.26 -19.99 -21.42
C THR A 331 0.12 -19.69 -22.87
N PRO A 332 1.41 -19.64 -23.22
CA PRO A 332 1.79 -19.56 -24.62
C PRO A 332 1.22 -20.79 -25.35
N VAL A 333 0.44 -20.54 -26.37
CA VAL A 333 0.07 -21.59 -27.33
C VAL A 333 1.36 -21.95 -28.06
N VAL A 334 1.78 -23.19 -27.92
CA VAL A 334 2.93 -23.80 -28.60
C VAL A 334 2.74 -23.71 -30.11
#